data_cbafca75bae0bd441fcf0d1012f853cc
#
_entry.id   cbafca75bae0bd441fcf0d1012f853cc
#
_cell.length_a   1.000
_cell.length_b   1.000
_cell.length_c   1.000
_cell.angle_alpha   90.00
_cell.angle_beta   90.00
_cell.angle_gamma   90.00
#
_symmetry.space_group_name_H-M   'P 1'
#
loop_
_entity.id
_entity.type
_entity.pdbx_description
1 polymer ?
#
loop_
_entity_poly.entity_id
_entity_poly.type
_entity_poly.pdbx_seq_one_letter_code
_entity_poly.pdbx_strand_id
1 'polypeptide(L)'
;LTSKNLNQTFDFDYYDHHVEGDLYSDRVAIGGVKAWNVAVGRGKEDYTKDVAGAIFGLSFSTTDRSFFDVKEDPFIWAAKKQHLIQSSTYQFTLRPNGKASLNVGNIDFSELNSRIHWSDKITDSTFWRADVKLNGHPIKNAILDTGTTVIAGPNEEVGKFLKKLDGIKVEQHDDGTYHGVYNCKNPPRMEFEVFGKKLVFPTAAMQQAYDGD
;
A
#
# COMPACT_ATOMS: atom_id res chain seq x y z
N LEU A 1 28.76 0.26 -13.34
CA LEU A 1 27.52 -0.40 -12.98
C LEU A 1 27.67 -0.98 -11.57
N THR A 2 26.77 -0.63 -10.67
CA THR A 2 26.77 -1.09 -9.26
C THR A 2 25.95 -2.35 -9.08
N SER A 3 25.12 -2.67 -10.07
CA SER A 3 24.18 -3.80 -10.06
C SER A 3 24.92 -5.13 -10.18
N LYS A 4 24.66 -6.04 -9.23
CA LYS A 4 25.20 -7.40 -9.20
C LYS A 4 24.03 -8.38 -9.29
N ASN A 5 24.02 -9.23 -10.31
CA ASN A 5 23.05 -10.33 -10.40
C ASN A 5 23.27 -11.33 -9.24
N LEU A 6 22.19 -11.66 -8.54
CA LEU A 6 22.21 -12.59 -7.40
C LEU A 6 22.06 -14.05 -7.84
N ASN A 7 21.86 -14.30 -9.15
CA ASN A 7 21.57 -15.62 -9.72
C ASN A 7 20.34 -16.27 -9.07
N GLN A 8 19.36 -15.45 -8.72
CA GLN A 8 18.07 -15.87 -8.19
C GLN A 8 16.99 -15.18 -8.99
N THR A 9 15.83 -15.81 -9.04
CA THR A 9 14.62 -15.31 -9.69
C THR A 9 13.55 -14.99 -8.66
N PHE A 10 12.62 -14.17 -9.04
CA PHE A 10 11.37 -13.97 -8.32
C PHE A 10 10.19 -14.24 -9.23
N ASP A 11 9.09 -14.61 -8.60
CA ASP A 11 7.82 -14.90 -9.21
C ASP A 11 6.76 -14.43 -8.23
N PHE A 12 5.92 -13.46 -8.62
CA PHE A 12 5.00 -12.80 -7.71
C PHE A 12 3.69 -12.43 -8.41
N ASP A 13 2.59 -12.84 -7.78
CA ASP A 13 1.25 -12.47 -8.22
C ASP A 13 0.77 -11.20 -7.50
N TYR A 14 0.52 -10.14 -8.26
CA TYR A 14 -0.30 -9.02 -7.85
C TYR A 14 -1.76 -9.30 -8.25
N TYR A 15 -2.69 -8.51 -7.76
CA TYR A 15 -4.13 -8.73 -7.93
C TYR A 15 -4.56 -9.05 -9.38
N ASP A 16 -3.97 -8.37 -10.34
CA ASP A 16 -4.31 -8.45 -11.78
C ASP A 16 -3.10 -8.72 -12.68
N HIS A 17 -1.91 -8.85 -12.10
CA HIS A 17 -0.67 -9.03 -12.84
C HIS A 17 0.25 -10.06 -12.19
N HIS A 18 0.80 -10.91 -13.01
CA HIS A 18 1.88 -11.82 -12.67
C HIS A 18 3.21 -11.17 -13.08
N VAL A 19 4.18 -11.14 -12.17
CA VAL A 19 5.51 -10.56 -12.43
C VAL A 19 6.59 -11.56 -12.07
N GLU A 20 7.38 -11.94 -13.05
CA GLU A 20 8.56 -12.76 -12.85
C GLU A 20 9.84 -12.05 -13.32
N GLY A 21 10.98 -12.41 -12.76
CA GLY A 21 12.22 -11.77 -13.16
C GLY A 21 13.43 -12.24 -12.38
N ASP A 22 14.53 -11.50 -12.55
CA ASP A 22 15.80 -11.76 -11.89
C ASP A 22 16.04 -10.80 -10.74
N LEU A 23 16.71 -11.30 -9.68
CA LEU A 23 17.08 -10.50 -8.51
C LEU A 23 18.50 -9.96 -8.65
N TYR A 24 18.63 -8.70 -8.29
CA TYR A 24 19.90 -7.97 -8.27
C TYR A 24 20.14 -7.34 -6.90
N SER A 25 21.41 -7.21 -6.55
CA SER A 25 21.86 -6.32 -5.49
C SER A 25 22.34 -5.02 -6.11
N ASP A 26 21.80 -3.89 -5.68
CA ASP A 26 22.19 -2.58 -6.24
C ASP A 26 22.14 -1.48 -5.17
N ARG A 27 22.55 -0.29 -5.59
CA ARG A 27 22.39 0.93 -4.82
C ARG A 27 21.05 1.58 -5.15
N VAL A 28 20.23 1.80 -4.12
CA VAL A 28 18.95 2.51 -4.23
C VAL A 28 19.02 3.84 -3.49
N ALA A 29 18.47 4.89 -4.09
CA ALA A 29 18.43 6.23 -3.51
C ALA A 29 17.01 6.78 -3.50
N ILE A 30 16.51 7.15 -2.30
CA ILE A 30 15.18 7.73 -2.11
C ILE A 30 15.28 8.83 -1.07
N GLY A 31 14.70 10.01 -1.34
CA GLY A 31 14.66 11.13 -0.40
C GLY A 31 16.04 11.60 0.08
N GLY A 32 17.08 11.46 -0.76
CA GLY A 32 18.46 11.81 -0.37
C GLY A 32 19.22 10.68 0.38
N VAL A 33 18.52 9.65 0.86
CA VAL A 33 19.14 8.46 1.47
C VAL A 33 19.61 7.51 0.36
N LYS A 34 20.86 7.05 0.43
CA LYS A 34 21.49 6.18 -0.58
C LYS A 34 21.97 4.91 0.09
N ALA A 35 21.18 3.83 0.03
CA ALA A 35 21.56 2.53 0.58
C ALA A 35 22.20 1.62 -0.48
N TRP A 36 23.16 0.82 -0.06
CA TRP A 36 23.87 -0.17 -0.87
C TRP A 36 23.36 -1.58 -0.57
N ASN A 37 23.62 -2.52 -1.47
CA ASN A 37 23.22 -3.91 -1.33
C ASN A 37 21.72 -4.07 -1.03
N VAL A 38 20.91 -3.34 -1.77
CA VAL A 38 19.45 -3.44 -1.71
C VAL A 38 19.00 -4.48 -2.72
N ALA A 39 18.08 -5.37 -2.32
CA ALA A 39 17.46 -6.32 -3.22
C ALA A 39 16.54 -5.58 -4.21
N VAL A 40 16.77 -5.80 -5.50
CA VAL A 40 15.98 -5.19 -6.59
C VAL A 40 15.56 -6.28 -7.57
N GLY A 41 14.25 -6.44 -7.77
CA GLY A 41 13.69 -7.30 -8.81
C GLY A 41 13.67 -6.57 -10.15
N ARG A 42 14.17 -7.22 -11.20
CA ARG A 42 14.06 -6.77 -12.59
C ARG A 42 13.08 -7.69 -13.31
N GLY A 43 11.88 -7.18 -13.60
CA GLY A 43 10.88 -7.91 -14.38
C GLY A 43 11.38 -8.22 -15.80
N LYS A 44 11.02 -9.38 -16.33
CA LYS A 44 11.34 -9.81 -17.71
C LYS A 44 10.50 -9.08 -18.73
N GLU A 45 9.28 -8.71 -18.37
CA GLU A 45 8.34 -7.97 -19.20
C GLU A 45 7.96 -6.65 -18.53
N ASP A 46 7.48 -5.70 -19.30
CA ASP A 46 6.98 -4.44 -18.79
C ASP A 46 5.50 -4.59 -18.38
N TYR A 47 5.29 -5.02 -17.15
CA TYR A 47 3.97 -5.17 -16.55
C TYR A 47 3.43 -3.87 -15.96
N THR A 48 4.22 -2.81 -16.01
CA THR A 48 3.89 -1.53 -15.38
C THR A 48 3.43 -0.48 -16.40
N LYS A 49 2.95 -0.91 -17.57
CA LYS A 49 2.54 0.01 -18.66
C LYS A 49 1.55 1.08 -18.21
N ASP A 50 0.71 0.74 -17.23
CA ASP A 50 -0.32 1.62 -16.68
C ASP A 50 0.05 2.21 -15.30
N VAL A 51 1.22 1.86 -14.76
CA VAL A 51 1.72 2.33 -13.46
C VAL A 51 3.15 2.85 -13.63
N ALA A 52 3.66 3.61 -12.74
CA ALA A 52 4.90 4.39 -12.81
C ALA A 52 6.22 3.58 -12.95
N GLY A 53 6.28 2.57 -13.79
CA GLY A 53 7.53 1.88 -14.19
C GLY A 53 8.23 1.04 -13.11
N ALA A 54 7.86 1.16 -11.82
CA ALA A 54 8.41 0.37 -10.72
C ALA A 54 7.52 0.39 -9.48
N ILE A 55 7.61 -0.68 -8.69
CA ILE A 55 6.96 -0.78 -7.37
C ILE A 55 8.05 -0.72 -6.29
N PHE A 56 7.85 0.15 -5.32
CA PHE A 56 8.72 0.26 -4.16
C PHE A 56 8.02 -0.31 -2.92
N GLY A 57 8.37 -1.55 -2.56
CA GLY A 57 7.80 -2.26 -1.41
C GLY A 57 8.27 -1.68 -0.08
N LEU A 58 7.32 -1.36 0.80
CA LEU A 58 7.56 -0.88 2.16
C LEU A 58 6.90 -1.78 3.22
N SER A 59 6.68 -3.04 2.90
CA SER A 59 6.23 -4.04 3.85
C SER A 59 7.32 -4.39 4.89
N PHE A 60 6.96 -5.15 5.91
CA PHE A 60 7.95 -5.68 6.83
C PHE A 60 8.90 -6.62 6.11
N SER A 61 10.18 -6.46 6.38
CA SER A 61 11.16 -7.49 6.09
C SER A 61 11.80 -7.90 7.40
N THR A 62 11.71 -9.17 7.69
CA THR A 62 12.64 -9.85 8.59
C THR A 62 13.37 -10.87 7.75
N THR A 63 14.59 -11.19 8.11
CA THR A 63 15.38 -12.27 7.47
C THR A 63 14.61 -13.60 7.41
N ASP A 64 13.64 -13.78 8.29
CA ASP A 64 12.82 -14.99 8.38
C ASP A 64 11.51 -14.89 7.58
N ARG A 65 11.21 -13.74 6.97
CA ARG A 65 9.92 -13.46 6.32
C ARG A 65 10.08 -12.76 4.96
N SER A 66 11.26 -12.78 4.38
CA SER A 66 11.43 -12.23 3.03
C SER A 66 10.70 -13.15 2.04
N PHE A 67 9.95 -12.57 1.12
CA PHE A 67 9.36 -13.31 0.00
C PHE A 67 10.45 -13.91 -0.91
N PHE A 68 11.65 -13.43 -0.76
CA PHE A 68 12.81 -13.83 -1.55
C PHE A 68 13.86 -14.40 -0.60
N ASP A 69 14.35 -15.58 -0.88
CA ASP A 69 15.47 -16.22 -0.13
C ASP A 69 16.79 -15.57 -0.53
N VAL A 70 16.91 -14.26 -0.28
CA VAL A 70 18.12 -13.47 -0.53
C VAL A 70 18.67 -12.88 0.76
N LYS A 71 19.99 -12.66 0.79
CA LYS A 71 20.70 -12.05 1.92
C LYS A 71 20.58 -10.52 1.95
N GLU A 72 20.20 -9.94 0.84
CA GLU A 72 20.02 -8.51 0.66
C GLU A 72 18.75 -8.04 1.36
N ASP A 73 18.86 -6.91 2.02
CA ASP A 73 17.72 -6.33 2.70
C ASP A 73 16.91 -5.42 1.75
N PRO A 74 15.61 -5.25 1.98
CA PRO A 74 14.85 -4.13 1.44
C PRO A 74 15.46 -2.79 1.87
N PHE A 75 15.19 -1.75 1.10
CA PHE A 75 15.80 -0.43 1.25
C PHE A 75 15.83 0.11 2.68
N ILE A 76 14.70 0.08 3.38
CA ILE A 76 14.58 0.66 4.74
C ILE A 76 15.52 -0.05 5.73
N TRP A 77 15.63 -1.36 5.62
CA TRP A 77 16.49 -2.18 6.48
C TRP A 77 17.96 -2.03 6.13
N ALA A 78 18.27 -2.00 4.82
CA ALA A 78 19.61 -1.71 4.34
C ALA A 78 20.08 -0.33 4.80
N ALA A 79 19.23 0.70 4.67
CA ALA A 79 19.53 2.05 5.13
C ALA A 79 19.74 2.12 6.66
N LYS A 80 18.93 1.41 7.44
CA LYS A 80 19.10 1.34 8.90
C LYS A 80 20.37 0.64 9.32
N LYS A 81 20.67 -0.54 8.73
CA LYS A 81 21.91 -1.30 8.99
C LYS A 81 23.16 -0.50 8.65
N GLN A 82 23.10 0.33 7.60
CA GLN A 82 24.18 1.20 7.17
C GLN A 82 24.24 2.54 7.91
N HIS A 83 23.43 2.72 8.94
CA HIS A 83 23.36 3.95 9.76
C HIS A 83 23.05 5.21 8.95
N LEU A 84 22.35 5.09 7.84
CA LEU A 84 21.95 6.20 6.97
C LEU A 84 20.67 6.88 7.45
N ILE A 85 19.89 6.20 8.28
CA ILE A 85 18.66 6.68 8.90
C ILE A 85 18.66 6.34 10.40
N GLN A 86 17.97 7.16 11.19
CA GLN A 86 17.92 6.97 12.65
C GLN A 86 17.01 5.82 13.08
N SER A 87 15.92 5.60 12.35
CA SER A 87 14.97 4.53 12.62
C SER A 87 14.46 3.90 11.32
N SER A 88 13.94 2.67 11.39
CA SER A 88 13.27 2.01 10.27
C SER A 88 11.83 2.50 10.12
N THR A 89 11.64 3.82 10.24
CA THR A 89 10.33 4.48 10.22
C THR A 89 10.17 5.19 8.89
N TYR A 90 8.95 5.17 8.38
CA TYR A 90 8.53 6.05 7.28
C TYR A 90 7.12 6.57 7.55
N GLN A 91 6.85 7.75 7.04
CA GLN A 91 5.60 8.47 7.21
C GLN A 91 5.08 8.91 5.85
N PHE A 92 3.88 8.48 5.52
CA PHE A 92 3.14 9.01 4.39
C PHE A 92 2.24 10.15 4.86
N THR A 93 2.32 11.28 4.19
CA THR A 93 1.37 12.38 4.33
C THR A 93 0.65 12.56 3.00
N LEU A 94 -0.61 12.14 2.95
CA LEU A 94 -1.45 12.21 1.76
C LEU A 94 -2.40 13.41 1.87
N ARG A 95 -2.46 14.24 0.83
CA ARG A 95 -3.32 15.44 0.79
C ARG A 95 -4.21 15.44 -0.44
N PRO A 96 -5.46 15.91 -0.32
CA PRO A 96 -6.41 15.92 -1.44
C PRO A 96 -5.97 16.72 -2.67
N ASN A 97 -5.03 17.64 -2.49
CA ASN A 97 -4.52 18.50 -3.56
C ASN A 97 -3.32 17.90 -4.32
N GLY A 98 -3.05 16.61 -4.15
CA GLY A 98 -1.92 15.91 -4.77
C GLY A 98 -0.55 16.22 -4.16
N LYS A 99 -0.48 17.09 -3.15
CA LYS A 99 0.78 17.35 -2.43
C LYS A 99 0.96 16.27 -1.38
N ALA A 100 1.65 15.21 -1.74
CA ALA A 100 2.01 14.13 -0.84
C ALA A 100 3.49 14.18 -0.49
N SER A 101 3.86 13.64 0.68
CA SER A 101 5.25 13.46 1.09
C SER A 101 5.47 12.08 1.69
N LEU A 102 6.69 11.59 1.54
CA LEU A 102 7.20 10.39 2.20
C LEU A 102 8.46 10.78 2.98
N ASN A 103 8.38 10.71 4.30
CA ASN A 103 9.55 10.87 5.16
C ASN A 103 10.13 9.49 5.50
N VAL A 104 11.44 9.37 5.43
CA VAL A 104 12.18 8.13 5.67
C VAL A 104 13.16 8.32 6.82
N GLY A 105 13.10 7.43 7.81
CA GLY A 105 14.04 7.40 8.93
C GLY A 105 13.64 8.21 10.17
N ASN A 106 12.58 8.99 10.08
CA ASN A 106 12.02 9.77 11.20
C ASN A 106 10.55 10.08 10.99
N ILE A 107 9.93 10.66 12.02
CA ILE A 107 8.58 11.24 11.93
C ILE A 107 8.72 12.75 11.89
N ASP A 108 8.15 13.38 10.89
CA ASP A 108 7.96 14.83 10.86
C ASP A 108 6.70 15.20 11.64
N PHE A 109 6.90 15.65 12.87
CA PHE A 109 5.81 16.05 13.76
C PHE A 109 5.10 17.32 13.28
N SER A 110 5.72 18.13 12.43
CA SER A 110 5.09 19.34 11.86
C SER A 110 3.97 19.02 10.88
N GLU A 111 3.97 17.82 10.32
CA GLU A 111 2.93 17.33 9.41
C GLU A 111 1.74 16.67 10.12
N LEU A 112 1.78 16.54 11.43
CA LEU A 112 0.70 15.90 12.20
C LEU A 112 -0.37 16.91 12.60
N ASN A 113 -1.62 16.59 12.27
CA ASN A 113 -2.79 17.39 12.68
C ASN A 113 -3.36 16.96 14.05
N SER A 114 -2.87 15.87 14.62
CA SER A 114 -3.31 15.32 15.90
C SER A 114 -2.21 14.48 16.53
N ARG A 115 -2.44 13.99 17.75
CA ARG A 115 -1.55 12.98 18.35
C ARG A 115 -1.52 11.70 17.51
N ILE A 116 -0.41 10.98 17.57
CA ILE A 116 -0.25 9.68 16.95
C ILE A 116 -1.11 8.64 17.70
N HIS A 117 -1.81 7.82 16.96
CA HIS A 117 -2.51 6.65 17.45
C HIS A 117 -1.73 5.41 17.02
N TRP A 118 -1.38 4.58 17.97
CA TRP A 118 -0.55 3.40 17.75
C TRP A 118 -1.41 2.13 17.71
N SER A 119 -1.05 1.20 16.85
CA SER A 119 -1.56 -0.17 16.90
C SER A 119 -0.75 -0.99 17.91
N ASP A 120 -1.27 -2.18 18.23
CA ASP A 120 -0.46 -3.24 18.80
C ASP A 120 0.63 -3.68 17.81
N LYS A 121 1.67 -4.34 18.34
CA LYS A 121 2.75 -4.86 17.52
C LYS A 121 2.23 -5.94 16.56
N ILE A 122 2.53 -5.80 15.28
CA ILE A 122 2.28 -6.84 14.29
C ILE A 122 3.40 -7.88 14.39
N THR A 123 3.06 -9.14 14.67
CA THR A 123 4.03 -10.21 14.95
C THR A 123 4.03 -11.34 13.94
N ASP A 124 2.93 -11.51 13.20
CA ASP A 124 2.66 -12.70 12.38
C ASP A 124 2.37 -12.38 10.91
N SER A 125 2.69 -11.19 10.47
CA SER A 125 2.43 -10.74 9.10
C SER A 125 3.64 -10.03 8.52
N THR A 126 3.79 -10.16 7.20
CA THR A 126 4.69 -9.34 6.39
C THR A 126 4.05 -8.03 5.95
N PHE A 127 2.74 -7.90 6.09
CA PHE A 127 1.96 -6.72 5.71
C PHE A 127 1.58 -5.87 6.92
N TRP A 128 1.36 -4.57 6.68
CA TRP A 128 0.79 -3.64 7.64
C TRP A 128 -0.70 -3.95 7.81
N ARG A 129 -1.05 -4.66 8.87
CA ARG A 129 -2.43 -5.10 9.15
C ARG A 129 -3.03 -4.38 10.33
N ALA A 130 -4.32 -4.12 10.25
CA ALA A 130 -5.10 -3.57 11.35
C ALA A 130 -6.53 -4.10 11.32
N ASP A 131 -7.16 -4.16 12.50
CA ASP A 131 -8.60 -4.27 12.59
C ASP A 131 -9.21 -2.89 12.37
N VAL A 132 -10.15 -2.80 11.46
CA VAL A 132 -10.77 -1.54 11.08
C VAL A 132 -12.29 -1.67 11.07
N LYS A 133 -13.00 -0.52 11.03
CA LYS A 133 -14.43 -0.50 10.72
C LYS A 133 -14.67 0.45 9.55
N LEU A 134 -15.48 0.05 8.61
CA LEU A 134 -15.96 0.86 7.51
C LEU A 134 -17.47 1.08 7.68
N ASN A 135 -17.90 2.34 7.87
CA ASN A 135 -19.27 2.69 8.26
C ASN A 135 -19.83 1.82 9.40
N GLY A 136 -19.00 1.56 10.43
CA GLY A 136 -19.35 0.69 11.56
C GLY A 136 -19.27 -0.82 11.29
N HIS A 137 -19.06 -1.25 10.03
CA HIS A 137 -18.89 -2.65 9.68
C HIS A 137 -17.46 -3.10 10.04
N PRO A 138 -17.27 -4.08 10.94
CA PRO A 138 -15.96 -4.53 11.38
C PRO A 138 -15.27 -5.36 10.28
N ILE A 139 -14.03 -5.06 10.03
CA ILE A 139 -13.15 -5.77 9.09
C ILE A 139 -11.90 -6.17 9.85
N LYS A 140 -11.60 -7.46 9.87
CA LYS A 140 -10.45 -8.03 10.56
C LYS A 140 -9.26 -8.14 9.61
N ASN A 141 -8.06 -7.88 10.15
CA ASN A 141 -6.80 -8.04 9.42
C ASN A 141 -6.74 -7.28 8.08
N ALA A 142 -7.37 -6.09 7.99
CA ALA A 142 -7.27 -5.26 6.79
C ALA A 142 -5.80 -4.88 6.52
N ILE A 143 -5.37 -5.01 5.28
CA ILE A 143 -4.04 -4.55 4.84
C ILE A 143 -4.12 -3.06 4.55
N LEU A 144 -3.23 -2.29 5.14
CA LEU A 144 -3.06 -0.86 4.88
C LEU A 144 -1.97 -0.69 3.82
N ASP A 145 -2.40 -0.48 2.58
CA ASP A 145 -1.52 -0.45 1.40
C ASP A 145 -1.61 0.89 0.69
N THR A 146 -0.51 1.63 0.67
CA THR A 146 -0.40 2.91 -0.05
C THR A 146 -0.23 2.74 -1.56
N GLY A 147 0.01 1.52 -2.03
CA GLY A 147 0.09 1.15 -3.44
C GLY A 147 -1.26 0.77 -4.06
N THR A 148 -2.32 0.63 -3.24
CA THR A 148 -3.66 0.29 -3.70
C THR A 148 -4.54 1.53 -3.76
N THR A 149 -5.14 1.80 -4.91
CA THR A 149 -5.94 3.00 -5.18
C THR A 149 -7.42 2.87 -4.79
N VAL A 150 -7.87 1.67 -4.45
CA VAL A 150 -9.26 1.35 -4.12
C VAL A 150 -9.34 0.62 -2.77
N ILE A 151 -10.54 0.55 -2.18
CA ILE A 151 -10.81 -0.36 -1.06
C ILE A 151 -11.36 -1.65 -1.66
N ALA A 152 -10.58 -2.71 -1.60
CA ALA A 152 -10.93 -4.02 -2.12
C ALA A 152 -11.22 -5.02 -0.99
N GLY A 153 -12.02 -6.04 -1.28
CA GLY A 153 -12.35 -7.10 -0.35
C GLY A 153 -13.00 -8.30 -1.05
N PRO A 154 -13.30 -9.38 -0.31
CA PRO A 154 -14.00 -10.53 -0.88
C PRO A 154 -15.34 -10.12 -1.50
N ASN A 155 -15.61 -10.59 -2.72
CA ASN A 155 -16.76 -10.16 -3.53
C ASN A 155 -18.10 -10.19 -2.78
N GLU A 156 -18.41 -11.28 -2.11
CA GLU A 156 -19.67 -11.39 -1.35
C GLU A 156 -19.78 -10.35 -0.22
N GLU A 157 -18.69 -10.10 0.50
CA GLU A 157 -18.69 -9.14 1.61
C GLU A 157 -18.79 -7.70 1.10
N VAL A 158 -18.12 -7.39 0.00
CA VAL A 158 -18.25 -6.11 -0.71
C VAL A 158 -19.69 -5.91 -1.16
N GLY A 159 -20.31 -6.88 -1.83
CA GLY A 159 -21.70 -6.81 -2.27
C GLY A 159 -22.68 -6.60 -1.11
N LYS A 160 -22.50 -7.31 0.02
CA LYS A 160 -23.31 -7.14 1.25
C LYS A 160 -23.12 -5.75 1.88
N PHE A 161 -21.90 -5.26 1.86
CA PHE A 161 -21.57 -3.93 2.41
C PHE A 161 -22.20 -2.83 1.58
N LEU A 162 -21.98 -2.84 0.26
CA LEU A 162 -22.50 -1.81 -0.66
C LEU A 162 -24.02 -1.70 -0.61
N LYS A 163 -24.74 -2.82 -0.48
CA LYS A 163 -26.20 -2.85 -0.36
C LYS A 163 -26.74 -2.16 0.89
N LYS A 164 -25.90 -1.90 1.89
CA LYS A 164 -26.29 -1.20 3.14
C LYS A 164 -26.06 0.32 3.06
N LEU A 165 -25.42 0.78 2.01
CA LEU A 165 -25.12 2.21 1.83
C LEU A 165 -26.25 2.92 1.12
N ASP A 166 -26.74 4.01 1.69
CA ASP A 166 -27.77 4.83 1.08
C ASP A 166 -27.21 5.55 -0.16
N GLY A 167 -28.02 5.59 -1.21
CA GLY A 167 -27.67 6.29 -2.46
C GLY A 167 -26.70 5.56 -3.36
N ILE A 168 -26.35 4.30 -3.05
CA ILE A 168 -25.52 3.44 -3.87
C ILE A 168 -26.37 2.52 -4.74
N LYS A 169 -26.13 2.51 -6.05
CA LYS A 169 -26.54 1.44 -6.97
C LYS A 169 -25.44 0.40 -6.98
N VAL A 170 -25.75 -0.82 -6.58
CA VAL A 170 -24.78 -1.92 -6.60
C VAL A 170 -24.82 -2.59 -7.97
N GLU A 171 -23.69 -2.68 -8.61
CA GLU A 171 -23.51 -3.37 -9.89
C GLU A 171 -22.61 -4.61 -9.68
N GLN A 172 -23.01 -5.72 -10.27
CA GLN A 172 -22.20 -6.93 -10.29
C GLN A 172 -21.70 -7.16 -11.71
N HIS A 173 -20.41 -7.36 -11.86
CA HIS A 173 -19.75 -7.63 -13.13
C HIS A 173 -19.71 -9.15 -13.42
N ASP A 174 -19.43 -9.49 -14.67
CA ASP A 174 -19.40 -10.88 -15.16
C ASP A 174 -18.31 -11.73 -14.46
N ASP A 175 -17.25 -11.09 -13.98
CA ASP A 175 -16.17 -11.71 -13.18
C ASP A 175 -16.56 -11.96 -11.71
N GLY A 176 -17.78 -11.58 -11.31
CA GLY A 176 -18.31 -11.72 -9.96
C GLY A 176 -17.95 -10.58 -9.01
N THR A 177 -17.22 -9.55 -9.46
CA THR A 177 -16.91 -8.37 -8.65
C THR A 177 -18.15 -7.48 -8.46
N TYR A 178 -18.16 -6.71 -7.38
CA TYR A 178 -19.21 -5.75 -7.06
C TYR A 178 -18.65 -4.34 -6.99
N HIS A 179 -19.32 -3.41 -7.67
CA HIS A 179 -19.02 -1.99 -7.61
C HIS A 179 -20.21 -1.19 -7.09
N GLY A 180 -19.94 -0.09 -6.41
CA GLY A 180 -20.96 0.85 -5.96
C GLY A 180 -20.93 2.10 -6.82
N VAL A 181 -22.01 2.33 -7.56
CA VAL A 181 -22.18 3.53 -8.39
C VAL A 181 -23.07 4.53 -7.66
N TYR A 182 -22.70 5.80 -7.65
CA TYR A 182 -23.45 6.86 -6.97
C TYR A 182 -23.41 8.16 -7.75
N ASN A 183 -24.36 9.05 -7.43
CA ASN A 183 -24.39 10.38 -8.01
C ASN A 183 -23.26 11.25 -7.42
N CYS A 184 -22.32 11.70 -8.25
CA CYS A 184 -21.17 12.52 -7.85
C CYS A 184 -21.56 13.84 -7.15
N LYS A 185 -22.79 14.34 -7.38
CA LYS A 185 -23.30 15.52 -6.65
C LYS A 185 -23.76 15.22 -5.22
N ASN A 186 -23.98 13.94 -4.92
CA ASN A 186 -24.41 13.48 -3.60
C ASN A 186 -23.69 12.18 -3.22
N PRO A 187 -22.37 12.22 -3.02
CA PRO A 187 -21.59 11.04 -2.67
C PRO A 187 -21.99 10.49 -1.28
N PRO A 188 -21.93 9.18 -1.07
CA PRO A 188 -22.19 8.60 0.22
C PRO A 188 -21.15 9.05 1.24
N ARG A 189 -21.55 9.16 2.50
CA ARG A 189 -20.59 9.39 3.58
C ARG A 189 -19.88 8.10 3.93
N MET A 190 -18.57 8.08 3.76
CA MET A 190 -17.72 6.95 4.15
C MET A 190 -16.92 7.32 5.39
N GLU A 191 -17.07 6.52 6.44
CA GLU A 191 -16.36 6.66 7.71
C GLU A 191 -15.47 5.44 7.94
N PHE A 192 -14.21 5.69 8.23
CA PHE A 192 -13.21 4.68 8.54
C PHE A 192 -12.78 4.83 10.01
N GLU A 193 -12.82 3.74 10.77
CA GLU A 193 -12.34 3.73 12.15
C GLU A 193 -11.15 2.77 12.27
N VAL A 194 -10.01 3.29 12.70
CA VAL A 194 -8.78 2.54 12.93
C VAL A 194 -8.08 3.06 14.19
N PHE A 195 -7.53 2.18 15.00
CA PHE A 195 -6.86 2.50 16.28
C PHE A 195 -7.67 3.44 17.19
N GLY A 196 -8.99 3.24 17.23
CA GLY A 196 -9.90 4.08 18.00
C GLY A 196 -10.13 5.50 17.44
N LYS A 197 -9.62 5.79 16.24
CA LYS A 197 -9.81 7.06 15.55
C LYS A 197 -10.79 6.90 14.40
N LYS A 198 -11.80 7.77 14.37
CA LYS A 198 -12.73 7.89 13.24
C LYS A 198 -12.24 8.95 12.25
N LEU A 199 -12.22 8.57 11.00
CA LEU A 199 -11.84 9.40 9.87
C LEU A 199 -12.96 9.38 8.84
N VAL A 200 -13.31 10.54 8.28
CA VAL A 200 -14.27 10.63 7.19
C VAL A 200 -13.48 10.80 5.90
N PHE A 201 -13.77 9.97 4.91
CA PHE A 201 -13.14 10.11 3.61
C PHE A 201 -13.53 11.45 2.97
N PRO A 202 -12.57 12.22 2.47
CA PRO A 202 -12.87 13.39 1.66
C PRO A 202 -13.65 12.96 0.41
N THR A 203 -14.70 13.69 0.07
CA THR A 203 -15.52 13.41 -1.12
C THR A 203 -14.68 13.27 -2.39
N ALA A 204 -13.67 14.12 -2.55
CA ALA A 204 -12.75 14.05 -3.69
C ALA A 204 -11.92 12.77 -3.77
N ALA A 205 -11.73 12.05 -2.64
CA ALA A 205 -10.99 10.79 -2.62
C ALA A 205 -11.88 9.57 -2.96
N MET A 206 -13.18 9.77 -3.11
CA MET A 206 -14.13 8.69 -3.39
C MET A 206 -14.46 8.56 -4.87
N GLN A 207 -14.01 9.52 -5.69
CA GLN A 207 -14.30 9.54 -7.11
C GLN A 207 -13.19 8.82 -7.87
N GLN A 208 -13.49 7.66 -8.40
CA GLN A 208 -12.71 7.07 -9.48
C GLN A 208 -13.45 7.40 -10.79
N ALA A 209 -12.74 7.99 -11.74
CA ALA A 209 -13.30 8.17 -13.07
C ALA A 209 -13.64 6.79 -13.64
N TYR A 210 -14.89 6.59 -14.00
CA TYR A 210 -15.32 5.41 -14.75
C TYR A 210 -15.16 5.79 -16.23
N ASP A 211 -14.25 5.12 -16.94
CA ASP A 211 -14.06 5.27 -18.39
C ASP A 211 -15.22 4.60 -19.15
N GLY A 212 -16.42 5.16 -19.03
CA GLY A 212 -17.59 4.60 -19.64
C GLY A 212 -18.75 5.57 -19.57
N ASP A 213 -18.58 6.73 -20.22
CA ASP A 213 -19.54 7.65 -20.86
C ASP A 213 -18.99 9.08 -20.89
#